data_ca95fb54948d0ee8666b5e59c4fc391f
#
_entry.id   ca95fb54948d0ee8666b5e59c4fc391f
#
_cell.length_a   1.000
_cell.length_b   1.000
_cell.length_c   1.000
_cell.angle_alpha   90.00
_cell.angle_beta   90.00
_cell.angle_gamma   90.00
#
_symmetry.space_group_name_H-M   'P 1'
#
loop_
_entity.id
_entity.type
_entity.pdbx_description
1 polymer ?
#
loop_
_entity_poly.entity_id
_entity_poly.type
_entity_poly.pdbx_seq_one_letter_code
_entity_poly.pdbx_strand_id
1 'polypeptide(L)'
;MGLECQQIDVEVDYRHGLSHFAVVGLGDKSVQESKERIISAIKNSTAEFVPKRIIVNLAPADIPKSGPIFDLAIAAGYLLATGQVNFDPTDKIFLGELALDGGLRPVKGVLALVDGLKKLGFKQIFLPAANVAEAALISGIEFFSLNSLNELIGHFQNQPIPPFRSQTLEPTSTYTAPDLADVKGLLHAKRALEIVAAGGHNLLLYGVPGAGKTYLARCLPGILPAMTIDEALEVTKIYSVSGLLPPNGYLLGQRPFRSPHHTSSRVALIGGGPLPQPGEISLANRGVLFLDEFPEFTTASIEALRQPLEDKEVHIARALGRVSFPANFMLIAAMNPCKCGHWGDKEIACTCSLREKLAYQRRISGPILDRIDVRVRVDKLSKDELLSSTLSESSDVIRQRVQFARERQWQRLQGSGAYTNADMNQ
;
A
#
# COMPACT_ATOMS: atom_id res chain seq x y z
N MET A 1 1.47 -11.28 -9.30
CA MET A 1 2.49 -10.75 -8.37
C MET A 1 2.33 -9.23 -8.31
N GLY A 2 2.68 -8.61 -7.19
CA GLY A 2 2.41 -7.19 -6.99
C GLY A 2 0.92 -6.92 -6.81
N LEU A 3 0.37 -5.99 -7.60
CA LEU A 3 -1.07 -5.69 -7.62
C LEU A 3 -1.81 -6.45 -8.74
N GLU A 4 -1.09 -7.19 -9.58
CA GLU A 4 -1.67 -7.97 -10.66
C GLU A 4 -2.05 -9.37 -10.20
N CYS A 5 -3.22 -9.82 -10.64
CA CYS A 5 -3.76 -11.15 -10.38
C CYS A 5 -3.55 -12.04 -11.61
N GLN A 6 -3.15 -13.28 -11.37
CA GLN A 6 -3.07 -14.33 -12.38
C GLN A 6 -3.86 -15.54 -11.88
N GLN A 7 -4.65 -16.12 -12.74
CA GLN A 7 -5.41 -17.33 -12.44
C GLN A 7 -4.46 -18.53 -12.29
N ILE A 8 -4.68 -19.31 -11.24
CA ILE A 8 -4.03 -20.60 -11.02
C ILE A 8 -5.10 -21.65 -10.92
N ASP A 9 -5.05 -22.62 -11.83
CA ASP A 9 -5.95 -23.76 -11.81
C ASP A 9 -5.40 -24.84 -10.88
N VAL A 10 -6.26 -25.32 -9.99
CA VAL A 10 -5.94 -26.38 -9.03
C VAL A 10 -6.55 -27.68 -9.52
N GLU A 11 -5.72 -28.52 -10.15
CA GLU A 11 -6.12 -29.82 -10.67
C GLU A 11 -5.78 -30.91 -9.63
N VAL A 12 -6.74 -31.75 -9.29
CA VAL A 12 -6.54 -32.85 -8.32
C VAL A 12 -6.81 -34.19 -9.00
N ASP A 13 -5.77 -35.00 -9.09
CA ASP A 13 -5.85 -36.38 -9.57
C ASP A 13 -5.82 -37.36 -8.37
N TYR A 14 -6.80 -38.26 -8.33
CA TYR A 14 -7.03 -39.19 -7.27
C TYR A 14 -7.12 -40.62 -7.80
N ARG A 15 -6.11 -41.46 -7.48
CA ARG A 15 -5.98 -42.82 -8.03
C ARG A 15 -5.75 -43.89 -6.96
N HIS A 16 -6.10 -45.11 -7.31
CA HIS A 16 -5.71 -46.29 -6.52
C HIS A 16 -4.17 -46.43 -6.52
N GLY A 17 -3.60 -46.74 -5.36
CA GLY A 17 -2.14 -46.93 -5.18
C GLY A 17 -1.68 -46.73 -3.76
N LEU A 18 -0.36 -46.83 -3.56
CA LEU A 18 0.23 -46.51 -2.26
C LEU A 18 -0.05 -45.04 -1.89
N SER A 19 -0.36 -44.82 -0.60
CA SER A 19 -0.63 -43.47 -0.09
C SER A 19 0.51 -42.53 -0.40
N HIS A 20 0.22 -41.54 -1.23
CA HIS A 20 1.17 -40.50 -1.63
C HIS A 20 0.42 -39.21 -1.90
N PHE A 21 0.85 -38.10 -1.29
CA PHE A 21 0.31 -36.77 -1.56
C PHE A 21 1.43 -35.89 -2.10
N ALA A 22 1.30 -35.42 -3.32
CA ALA A 22 2.30 -34.55 -3.94
C ALA A 22 1.63 -33.28 -4.48
N VAL A 23 2.32 -32.14 -4.34
CA VAL A 23 1.94 -30.86 -4.95
C VAL A 23 3.03 -30.51 -5.96
N VAL A 24 2.62 -30.28 -7.22
CA VAL A 24 3.50 -29.90 -8.33
C VAL A 24 3.08 -28.55 -8.92
N GLY A 25 3.93 -27.89 -9.71
CA GLY A 25 3.63 -26.62 -10.37
C GLY A 25 4.37 -25.41 -9.77
N LEU A 26 5.68 -25.52 -9.50
CA LEU A 26 6.54 -24.43 -9.00
C LEU A 26 6.04 -23.74 -7.70
N GLY A 27 5.52 -24.53 -6.76
CA GLY A 27 5.19 -24.03 -5.43
C GLY A 27 6.46 -23.75 -4.60
N ASP A 28 6.44 -22.67 -3.82
CA ASP A 28 7.46 -22.37 -2.81
C ASP A 28 7.40 -23.38 -1.63
N LYS A 29 8.28 -23.18 -0.63
CA LYS A 29 8.30 -24.03 0.56
C LYS A 29 6.95 -24.05 1.29
N SER A 30 6.26 -22.90 1.37
CA SER A 30 4.95 -22.81 2.03
C SER A 30 3.86 -23.61 1.31
N VAL A 31 3.88 -23.62 -0.03
CA VAL A 31 3.00 -24.46 -0.87
C VAL A 31 3.34 -25.95 -0.69
N GLN A 32 4.61 -26.30 -0.54
CA GLN A 32 5.01 -27.70 -0.27
C GLN A 32 4.56 -28.17 1.14
N GLU A 33 4.58 -27.28 2.14
CA GLU A 33 4.11 -27.54 3.49
C GLU A 33 2.56 -27.61 3.58
N SER A 34 1.82 -27.10 2.59
CA SER A 34 0.35 -27.12 2.55
C SER A 34 -0.22 -28.54 2.66
N LYS A 35 0.52 -29.54 2.16
CA LYS A 35 0.16 -30.96 2.28
C LYS A 35 -0.20 -31.35 3.71
N GLU A 36 0.67 -31.03 4.67
CA GLU A 36 0.47 -31.44 6.07
C GLU A 36 -0.71 -30.69 6.70
N ARG A 37 -0.89 -29.40 6.36
CA ARG A 37 -2.02 -28.60 6.81
C ARG A 37 -3.34 -29.14 6.27
N ILE A 38 -3.41 -29.43 4.98
CA ILE A 38 -4.61 -29.94 4.30
C ILE A 38 -5.00 -31.32 4.85
N ILE A 39 -4.05 -32.26 4.97
CA ILE A 39 -4.30 -33.60 5.52
C ILE A 39 -4.85 -33.49 6.94
N SER A 40 -4.24 -32.65 7.80
CA SER A 40 -4.68 -32.46 9.18
C SER A 40 -6.07 -31.79 9.23
N ALA A 41 -6.30 -30.76 8.44
CA ALA A 41 -7.58 -30.06 8.37
C ALA A 41 -8.73 -31.00 7.92
N ILE A 42 -8.50 -31.84 6.92
CA ILE A 42 -9.49 -32.82 6.47
C ILE A 42 -9.77 -33.84 7.56
N LYS A 43 -8.75 -34.40 8.22
CA LYS A 43 -8.92 -35.35 9.32
C LYS A 43 -9.67 -34.78 10.54
N ASN A 44 -9.54 -33.47 10.76
CA ASN A 44 -10.23 -32.76 11.84
C ASN A 44 -11.56 -32.13 11.40
N SER A 45 -12.01 -32.42 10.17
CA SER A 45 -13.28 -31.98 9.63
C SER A 45 -14.32 -33.11 9.63
N THR A 46 -15.50 -32.84 9.11
CA THR A 46 -16.55 -33.85 8.88
C THR A 46 -16.27 -34.75 7.67
N ALA A 47 -15.23 -34.46 6.90
CA ALA A 47 -14.81 -35.25 5.74
C ALA A 47 -13.82 -36.36 6.14
N GLU A 48 -13.68 -37.36 5.29
CA GLU A 48 -12.73 -38.46 5.47
C GLU A 48 -11.48 -38.27 4.62
N PHE A 49 -10.29 -38.40 5.24
CA PHE A 49 -9.05 -38.47 4.49
C PHE A 49 -8.79 -39.89 4.03
N VAL A 50 -8.97 -40.14 2.74
CA VAL A 50 -8.75 -41.47 2.14
C VAL A 50 -7.29 -41.59 1.68
N PRO A 51 -6.47 -42.49 2.26
CA PRO A 51 -5.05 -42.61 1.99
C PRO A 51 -4.81 -43.33 0.65
N LYS A 52 -4.85 -42.57 -0.45
CA LYS A 52 -4.55 -43.05 -1.82
C LYS A 52 -3.48 -42.18 -2.46
N ARG A 53 -3.18 -42.44 -3.73
CA ARG A 53 -2.26 -41.58 -4.49
C ARG A 53 -3.01 -40.31 -4.93
N ILE A 54 -2.59 -39.16 -4.41
CA ILE A 54 -3.14 -37.84 -4.67
C ILE A 54 -2.03 -37.00 -5.30
N ILE A 55 -2.29 -36.41 -6.45
CA ILE A 55 -1.41 -35.46 -7.12
C ILE A 55 -2.21 -34.19 -7.34
N VAL A 56 -1.70 -33.10 -6.78
CA VAL A 56 -2.24 -31.75 -6.99
C VAL A 56 -1.32 -31.02 -7.94
N ASN A 57 -1.84 -30.55 -9.06
CA ASN A 57 -1.11 -29.72 -10.01
C ASN A 57 -1.63 -28.27 -9.92
N LEU A 58 -0.71 -27.32 -9.71
CA LEU A 58 -1.00 -25.89 -9.75
C LEU A 58 -0.58 -25.33 -11.10
N ALA A 59 -1.53 -25.23 -12.04
CA ALA A 59 -1.28 -24.79 -13.40
C ALA A 59 -1.47 -23.27 -13.59
N PRO A 60 -0.74 -22.61 -14.49
CA PRO A 60 0.34 -23.14 -15.33
C PRO A 60 1.67 -23.28 -14.57
N ALA A 61 2.55 -24.19 -15.01
CA ALA A 61 3.78 -24.54 -14.30
C ALA A 61 4.90 -23.49 -14.38
N ASP A 62 4.81 -22.53 -15.29
CA ASP A 62 5.80 -21.45 -15.49
C ASP A 62 5.63 -20.27 -14.51
N ILE A 63 4.50 -20.19 -13.83
CA ILE A 63 4.22 -19.15 -12.83
C ILE A 63 4.62 -19.65 -11.44
N PRO A 64 5.51 -18.95 -10.71
CA PRO A 64 5.82 -19.27 -9.31
C PRO A 64 4.60 -19.05 -8.40
N LYS A 65 4.27 -20.04 -7.56
CA LYS A 65 3.21 -19.96 -6.56
C LYS A 65 3.82 -19.81 -5.18
N SER A 66 3.32 -18.87 -4.40
CA SER A 66 3.86 -18.57 -3.08
C SER A 66 2.77 -18.38 -2.04
N GLY A 67 3.09 -18.83 -0.83
CA GLY A 67 2.23 -18.68 0.33
C GLY A 67 1.11 -19.71 0.44
N PRO A 68 0.41 -19.72 1.58
CA PRO A 68 -0.58 -20.75 1.91
C PRO A 68 -1.99 -20.49 1.33
N ILE A 69 -2.14 -19.49 0.49
CA ILE A 69 -3.44 -19.04 -0.05
C ILE A 69 -4.20 -20.13 -0.82
N PHE A 70 -3.49 -21.13 -1.31
CA PHE A 70 -4.04 -22.23 -2.12
C PHE A 70 -4.61 -23.38 -1.27
N ASP A 71 -4.39 -23.39 0.05
CA ASP A 71 -4.78 -24.50 0.92
C ASP A 71 -6.28 -24.84 0.77
N LEU A 72 -7.16 -23.82 0.81
CA LEU A 72 -8.60 -24.01 0.67
C LEU A 72 -8.98 -24.54 -0.71
N ALA A 73 -8.35 -24.04 -1.78
CA ALA A 73 -8.60 -24.50 -3.14
C ALA A 73 -8.17 -25.95 -3.35
N ILE A 74 -7.02 -26.34 -2.78
CA ILE A 74 -6.54 -27.73 -2.83
C ILE A 74 -7.46 -28.65 -2.04
N ALA A 75 -7.91 -28.23 -0.85
CA ALA A 75 -8.86 -29.01 -0.05
C ALA A 75 -10.21 -29.17 -0.77
N ALA A 76 -10.75 -28.10 -1.36
CA ALA A 76 -11.99 -28.16 -2.14
C ALA A 76 -11.86 -29.08 -3.36
N GLY A 77 -10.74 -29.01 -4.11
CA GLY A 77 -10.44 -29.91 -5.21
C GLY A 77 -10.32 -31.38 -4.75
N TYR A 78 -9.67 -31.64 -3.62
CA TYR A 78 -9.61 -32.98 -3.02
C TYR A 78 -11.00 -33.53 -2.68
N LEU A 79 -11.82 -32.74 -2.00
CA LEU A 79 -13.19 -33.16 -1.60
C LEU A 79 -14.07 -33.43 -2.82
N LEU A 80 -13.94 -32.63 -3.88
CA LEU A 80 -14.64 -32.85 -5.15
C LEU A 80 -14.15 -34.13 -5.84
N ALA A 81 -12.83 -34.31 -5.95
CA ALA A 81 -12.24 -35.50 -6.61
C ALA A 81 -12.56 -36.81 -5.89
N THR A 82 -12.72 -36.76 -4.55
CA THR A 82 -13.13 -37.94 -3.74
C THR A 82 -14.63 -38.15 -3.67
N GLY A 83 -15.44 -37.27 -4.27
CA GLY A 83 -16.91 -37.37 -4.27
C GLY A 83 -17.57 -37.04 -2.92
N GLN A 84 -16.85 -36.41 -2.00
CA GLN A 84 -17.37 -36.05 -0.67
C GLN A 84 -18.20 -34.76 -0.70
N VAL A 85 -17.95 -33.91 -1.70
CA VAL A 85 -18.80 -32.78 -2.09
C VAL A 85 -19.06 -32.81 -3.59
N ASN A 86 -20.12 -32.15 -4.02
CA ASN A 86 -20.44 -32.03 -5.44
C ASN A 86 -20.78 -30.57 -5.76
N PHE A 87 -20.00 -29.93 -6.65
CA PHE A 87 -20.25 -28.58 -7.15
C PHE A 87 -19.62 -28.39 -8.52
N ASP A 88 -20.16 -27.46 -9.30
CA ASP A 88 -19.51 -26.97 -10.51
C ASP A 88 -18.42 -25.96 -10.13
N PRO A 89 -17.13 -26.21 -10.45
CA PRO A 89 -16.04 -25.31 -10.13
C PRO A 89 -16.01 -24.04 -11.01
N THR A 90 -16.79 -24.00 -12.09
CA THR A 90 -16.88 -22.87 -13.00
C THR A 90 -17.27 -21.61 -12.23
N ASP A 91 -16.62 -20.47 -12.53
CA ASP A 91 -16.87 -19.16 -11.88
C ASP A 91 -16.60 -19.12 -10.37
N LYS A 92 -16.01 -20.13 -9.76
CA LYS A 92 -15.72 -20.20 -8.32
C LYS A 92 -14.24 -20.10 -8.01
N ILE A 93 -13.92 -19.32 -7.01
CA ILE A 93 -12.55 -19.15 -6.49
C ILE A 93 -12.55 -19.49 -4.99
N PHE A 94 -11.50 -20.18 -4.56
CA PHE A 94 -11.28 -20.56 -3.17
C PHE A 94 -9.95 -19.95 -2.69
N LEU A 95 -9.99 -19.09 -1.69
CA LEU A 95 -8.83 -18.42 -1.12
C LEU A 95 -8.78 -18.68 0.40
N GLY A 96 -7.65 -19.09 0.92
CA GLY A 96 -7.52 -19.25 2.38
C GLY A 96 -6.39 -20.16 2.81
N GLU A 97 -5.76 -19.84 3.94
CA GLU A 97 -4.84 -20.72 4.64
C GLU A 97 -5.62 -21.62 5.60
N LEU A 98 -5.36 -22.93 5.58
CA LEU A 98 -5.93 -23.87 6.53
C LEU A 98 -5.05 -24.02 7.77
N ALA A 99 -5.66 -23.91 8.94
CA ALA A 99 -5.07 -24.34 10.19
C ALA A 99 -5.24 -25.87 10.36
N LEU A 100 -4.43 -26.49 11.22
CA LEU A 100 -4.44 -27.94 11.42
C LEU A 100 -5.78 -28.47 11.95
N ASP A 101 -6.53 -27.64 12.66
CA ASP A 101 -7.88 -27.93 13.19
C ASP A 101 -9.00 -27.75 12.17
N GLY A 102 -8.67 -27.34 10.93
CA GLY A 102 -9.62 -27.06 9.87
C GLY A 102 -10.17 -25.63 9.87
N GLY A 103 -9.73 -24.77 10.79
CA GLY A 103 -10.04 -23.33 10.78
C GLY A 103 -9.40 -22.61 9.61
N LEU A 104 -9.99 -21.50 9.16
CA LEU A 104 -9.47 -20.65 8.10
C LEU A 104 -8.77 -19.40 8.67
N ARG A 105 -7.55 -19.17 8.24
CA ARG A 105 -6.75 -18.00 8.59
C ARG A 105 -6.80 -16.95 7.50
N PRO A 106 -6.71 -15.64 7.87
CA PRO A 106 -6.70 -14.56 6.90
C PRO A 106 -5.49 -14.61 5.99
N VAL A 107 -5.68 -14.19 4.74
CA VAL A 107 -4.63 -14.04 3.73
C VAL A 107 -4.42 -12.58 3.38
N LYS A 108 -3.22 -12.25 2.91
CA LYS A 108 -2.86 -10.88 2.53
C LYS A 108 -3.19 -10.59 1.08
N GLY A 109 -3.44 -9.33 0.75
CA GLY A 109 -3.62 -8.88 -0.62
C GLY A 109 -4.96 -9.25 -1.25
N VAL A 110 -5.96 -9.58 -0.44
CA VAL A 110 -7.27 -10.04 -0.92
C VAL A 110 -7.92 -8.99 -1.83
N LEU A 111 -7.85 -7.71 -1.50
CA LEU A 111 -8.44 -6.65 -2.32
C LEU A 111 -7.85 -6.61 -3.74
N ALA A 112 -6.52 -6.74 -3.87
CA ALA A 112 -5.86 -6.78 -5.17
C ALA A 112 -6.22 -8.03 -5.97
N LEU A 113 -6.32 -9.19 -5.29
CA LEU A 113 -6.74 -10.45 -5.91
C LEU A 113 -8.17 -10.37 -6.43
N VAL A 114 -9.10 -9.88 -5.61
CA VAL A 114 -10.53 -9.77 -5.96
C VAL A 114 -10.75 -8.81 -7.12
N ASP A 115 -10.04 -7.67 -7.16
CA ASP A 115 -10.11 -6.75 -8.31
C ASP A 115 -9.66 -7.42 -9.62
N GLY A 116 -8.59 -8.22 -9.55
CA GLY A 116 -8.11 -8.99 -10.70
C GLY A 116 -9.08 -10.11 -11.11
N LEU A 117 -9.61 -10.86 -10.14
CA LEU A 117 -10.58 -11.95 -10.39
C LEU A 117 -11.88 -11.43 -11.01
N LYS A 118 -12.35 -10.25 -10.60
CA LYS A 118 -13.48 -9.57 -11.25
C LYS A 118 -13.22 -9.31 -12.74
N LYS A 119 -12.01 -8.81 -13.07
CA LYS A 119 -11.63 -8.55 -14.47
C LYS A 119 -11.53 -9.84 -15.31
N LEU A 120 -11.20 -10.97 -14.67
CA LEU A 120 -11.18 -12.29 -15.28
C LEU A 120 -12.58 -12.92 -15.41
N GLY A 121 -13.64 -12.32 -14.85
CA GLY A 121 -15.03 -12.73 -15.00
C GLY A 121 -15.54 -13.69 -13.94
N PHE A 122 -14.79 -13.96 -12.86
CA PHE A 122 -15.25 -14.80 -11.76
C PHE A 122 -16.38 -14.13 -10.96
N LYS A 123 -17.35 -14.94 -10.52
CA LYS A 123 -18.58 -14.46 -9.88
C LYS A 123 -18.68 -14.80 -8.40
N GLN A 124 -18.06 -15.90 -7.97
CA GLN A 124 -18.18 -16.41 -6.61
C GLN A 124 -16.81 -16.63 -5.98
N ILE A 125 -16.61 -16.06 -4.80
CA ILE A 125 -15.34 -16.18 -4.07
C ILE A 125 -15.62 -16.67 -2.65
N PHE A 126 -15.02 -17.81 -2.29
CA PHE A 126 -15.00 -18.40 -0.97
C PHE A 126 -13.72 -18.00 -0.25
N LEU A 127 -13.81 -17.34 0.91
CA LEU A 127 -12.65 -16.78 1.58
C LEU A 127 -12.85 -16.71 3.11
N PRO A 128 -11.75 -16.55 3.88
CA PRO A 128 -11.84 -16.43 5.34
C PRO A 128 -12.72 -15.25 5.77
N ALA A 129 -13.51 -15.44 6.83
CA ALA A 129 -14.40 -14.43 7.37
C ALA A 129 -13.68 -13.11 7.70
N ALA A 130 -12.42 -13.18 8.14
CA ALA A 130 -11.60 -12.01 8.42
C ALA A 130 -11.27 -11.16 7.17
N ASN A 131 -11.37 -11.73 5.96
CA ASN A 131 -11.07 -11.03 4.71
C ASN A 131 -12.33 -10.56 3.97
N VAL A 132 -13.52 -11.03 4.33
CA VAL A 132 -14.71 -10.79 3.52
C VAL A 132 -15.09 -9.32 3.42
N ALA A 133 -14.92 -8.56 4.49
CA ALA A 133 -15.26 -7.14 4.50
C ALA A 133 -14.29 -6.32 3.62
N GLU A 134 -13.00 -6.69 3.58
CA GLU A 134 -12.01 -6.13 2.63
C GLU A 134 -12.38 -6.48 1.18
N ALA A 135 -12.71 -7.74 0.90
CA ALA A 135 -13.09 -8.21 -0.42
C ALA A 135 -14.35 -7.51 -0.94
N ALA A 136 -15.33 -7.28 -0.07
CA ALA A 136 -16.61 -6.67 -0.38
C ALA A 136 -16.55 -5.18 -0.77
N LEU A 137 -15.38 -4.54 -0.68
CA LEU A 137 -15.13 -3.23 -1.31
C LEU A 137 -15.25 -3.27 -2.84
N ILE A 138 -15.06 -4.45 -3.44
CA ILE A 138 -15.25 -4.65 -4.88
C ILE A 138 -16.65 -5.19 -5.13
N SER A 139 -17.48 -4.41 -5.79
CA SER A 139 -18.85 -4.80 -6.15
C SER A 139 -18.91 -5.76 -7.34
N GLY A 140 -20.00 -6.51 -7.48
CA GLY A 140 -20.28 -7.36 -8.63
C GLY A 140 -19.73 -8.79 -8.53
N ILE A 141 -19.33 -9.21 -7.33
CA ILE A 141 -18.93 -10.57 -6.99
C ILE A 141 -19.71 -11.00 -5.74
N GLU A 142 -20.10 -12.24 -5.66
CA GLU A 142 -20.68 -12.87 -4.46
C GLU A 142 -19.56 -13.43 -3.59
N PHE A 143 -19.54 -13.02 -2.33
CA PHE A 143 -18.55 -13.47 -1.36
C PHE A 143 -19.17 -14.42 -0.34
N PHE A 144 -18.54 -15.56 -0.14
CA PHE A 144 -18.94 -16.56 0.85
C PHE A 144 -17.93 -16.59 2.00
N SER A 145 -18.39 -16.12 3.15
CA SER A 145 -17.56 -15.98 4.36
C SER A 145 -17.43 -17.33 5.06
N LEU A 146 -16.21 -17.80 5.28
CA LEU A 146 -15.92 -19.09 5.89
C LEU A 146 -15.01 -18.92 7.11
N ASN A 147 -15.35 -19.60 8.21
CA ASN A 147 -14.50 -19.74 9.39
C ASN A 147 -13.71 -21.06 9.40
N SER A 148 -14.23 -22.08 8.69
CA SER A 148 -13.63 -23.42 8.70
C SER A 148 -13.91 -24.20 7.42
N LEU A 149 -13.14 -25.27 7.21
CA LEU A 149 -13.38 -26.25 6.14
C LEU A 149 -14.75 -26.93 6.28
N ASN A 150 -15.23 -27.13 7.52
CA ASN A 150 -16.56 -27.71 7.77
C ASN A 150 -17.68 -26.85 7.20
N GLU A 151 -17.56 -25.53 7.27
CA GLU A 151 -18.55 -24.62 6.69
C GLU A 151 -18.58 -24.73 5.16
N LEU A 152 -17.41 -24.90 4.50
CA LEU A 152 -17.35 -25.15 3.07
C LEU A 152 -18.02 -26.48 2.70
N ILE A 153 -17.74 -27.56 3.45
CA ILE A 153 -18.35 -28.89 3.26
C ILE A 153 -19.86 -28.78 3.41
N GLY A 154 -20.33 -28.17 4.49
CA GLY A 154 -21.76 -27.96 4.76
C GLY A 154 -22.44 -27.17 3.64
N HIS A 155 -21.80 -26.11 3.13
CA HIS A 155 -22.32 -25.30 2.03
C HIS A 155 -22.66 -26.15 0.79
N PHE A 156 -21.81 -27.10 0.44
CA PHE A 156 -22.02 -27.99 -0.72
C PHE A 156 -22.81 -29.27 -0.40
N GLN A 157 -23.14 -29.54 0.88
CA GLN A 157 -23.89 -30.70 1.34
C GLN A 157 -25.32 -30.41 1.85
N ASN A 158 -25.93 -29.28 1.55
CA ASN A 158 -27.28 -28.84 1.92
C ASN A 158 -27.38 -27.85 3.09
N GLN A 159 -26.32 -27.18 3.47
CA GLN A 159 -26.34 -26.06 4.44
C GLN A 159 -25.78 -24.78 3.77
N PRO A 160 -26.46 -24.21 2.76
CA PRO A 160 -25.91 -23.12 1.97
C PRO A 160 -25.70 -21.88 2.83
N ILE A 161 -24.49 -21.34 2.76
CA ILE A 161 -24.13 -20.07 3.37
C ILE A 161 -24.64 -18.95 2.46
N PRO A 162 -25.37 -17.96 2.99
CA PRO A 162 -25.80 -16.83 2.17
C PRO A 162 -24.59 -15.97 1.76
N PRO A 163 -24.63 -15.37 0.56
CA PRO A 163 -23.60 -14.40 0.16
C PRO A 163 -23.51 -13.26 1.16
N PHE A 164 -22.30 -12.83 1.44
CA PHE A 164 -22.03 -11.69 2.31
C PHE A 164 -22.62 -10.42 1.71
N ARG A 165 -23.47 -9.74 2.46
CA ARG A 165 -24.01 -8.45 2.07
C ARG A 165 -23.07 -7.36 2.53
N SER A 166 -22.47 -6.65 1.57
CA SER A 166 -21.65 -5.47 1.88
C SER A 166 -22.48 -4.45 2.66
N GLN A 167 -21.99 -4.07 3.82
CA GLN A 167 -22.42 -2.84 4.45
C GLN A 167 -21.66 -1.69 3.76
N THR A 168 -22.30 -0.53 3.60
CA THR A 168 -21.60 0.68 3.14
C THR A 168 -20.48 0.97 4.11
N LEU A 169 -19.25 0.65 3.71
CA LEU A 169 -18.08 0.90 4.52
C LEU A 169 -17.71 2.37 4.36
N GLU A 170 -17.89 3.13 5.42
CA GLU A 170 -17.39 4.50 5.45
C GLU A 170 -15.86 4.48 5.49
N PRO A 171 -15.19 5.38 4.73
CA PRO A 171 -13.75 5.50 4.75
C PRO A 171 -13.27 5.80 6.17
N THR A 172 -12.37 4.97 6.69
CA THR A 172 -11.80 5.18 8.03
C THR A 172 -10.55 6.04 7.96
N SER A 173 -10.45 7.02 8.88
CA SER A 173 -9.25 7.83 9.08
C SER A 173 -8.51 7.33 10.33
N THR A 174 -7.26 6.91 10.15
CA THR A 174 -6.40 6.44 11.25
C THR A 174 -5.38 7.48 11.71
N TYR A 175 -5.25 8.59 10.99
CA TYR A 175 -4.29 9.64 11.28
C TYR A 175 -4.99 11.00 11.37
N THR A 176 -4.81 11.68 12.47
CA THR A 176 -5.26 13.08 12.62
C THR A 176 -4.06 13.99 12.39
N ALA A 177 -4.05 14.68 11.26
CA ALA A 177 -3.01 15.67 10.96
C ALA A 177 -3.09 16.83 11.97
N PRO A 178 -1.94 17.38 12.42
CA PRO A 178 -1.94 18.62 13.19
C PRO A 178 -2.57 19.77 12.40
N ASP A 179 -3.24 20.69 13.09
CA ASP A 179 -3.86 21.85 12.43
C ASP A 179 -2.82 22.93 12.12
N LEU A 180 -2.91 23.54 10.94
CA LEU A 180 -2.09 24.73 10.60
C LEU A 180 -2.45 25.96 11.46
N ALA A 181 -3.61 25.97 12.09
CA ALA A 181 -3.96 26.98 13.09
C ALA A 181 -2.98 27.00 14.26
N ASP A 182 -2.46 25.83 14.66
CA ASP A 182 -1.50 25.70 15.76
C ASP A 182 -0.09 26.20 15.39
N VAL A 183 0.20 26.37 14.11
CA VAL A 183 1.47 26.92 13.62
C VAL A 183 1.42 28.44 13.72
N LYS A 184 2.20 29.02 14.61
CA LYS A 184 2.32 30.47 14.72
C LYS A 184 3.21 31.04 13.62
N GLY A 185 2.95 32.25 13.18
CA GLY A 185 3.74 32.93 12.15
C GLY A 185 3.92 32.13 10.85
N LEU A 186 5.13 32.14 10.28
CA LEU A 186 5.55 31.39 9.10
C LEU A 186 4.62 31.52 7.88
N LEU A 187 4.01 32.70 7.68
CA LEU A 187 2.97 32.94 6.67
C LEU A 187 3.37 32.51 5.25
N HIS A 188 4.62 32.80 4.84
CA HIS A 188 5.12 32.40 3.53
C HIS A 188 5.28 30.87 3.39
N ALA A 189 5.67 30.16 4.48
CA ALA A 189 5.75 28.71 4.48
C ALA A 189 4.36 28.06 4.44
N LYS A 190 3.37 28.60 5.16
CA LYS A 190 1.98 28.19 5.07
C LYS A 190 1.39 28.39 3.66
N ARG A 191 1.67 29.58 3.06
CA ARG A 191 1.24 29.85 1.69
C ARG A 191 1.89 28.88 0.68
N ALA A 192 3.15 28.55 0.88
CA ALA A 192 3.84 27.56 0.06
C ALA A 192 3.18 26.16 0.21
N LEU A 193 2.82 25.72 1.44
CA LEU A 193 2.09 24.47 1.65
C LEU A 193 0.74 24.47 0.94
N GLU A 194 0.00 25.58 0.97
CA GLU A 194 -1.27 25.70 0.25
C GLU A 194 -1.08 25.58 -1.27
N ILE A 195 -0.07 26.23 -1.85
CA ILE A 195 0.26 26.14 -3.28
C ILE A 195 0.65 24.71 -3.64
N VAL A 196 1.51 24.09 -2.84
CA VAL A 196 1.98 22.70 -3.00
C VAL A 196 0.81 21.74 -2.93
N ALA A 197 -0.08 21.88 -1.95
CA ALA A 197 -1.30 21.08 -1.82
C ALA A 197 -2.23 21.26 -3.02
N ALA A 198 -2.42 22.48 -3.49
CA ALA A 198 -3.27 22.79 -4.63
C ALA A 198 -2.70 22.24 -5.95
N GLY A 199 -1.42 22.39 -6.20
CA GLY A 199 -0.76 22.00 -7.46
C GLY A 199 -0.27 20.55 -7.51
N GLY A 200 -0.16 19.85 -6.38
CA GLY A 200 0.46 18.53 -6.31
C GLY A 200 1.98 18.57 -6.40
N HIS A 201 2.58 19.69 -6.02
CA HIS A 201 4.01 19.96 -6.20
C HIS A 201 4.90 19.31 -5.15
N ASN A 202 6.15 19.07 -5.49
CA ASN A 202 7.20 18.67 -4.56
C ASN A 202 7.79 19.89 -3.85
N LEU A 203 8.13 19.74 -2.55
CA LEU A 203 8.56 20.83 -1.68
C LEU A 203 9.86 20.51 -0.95
N LEU A 204 10.78 21.47 -0.92
CA LEU A 204 11.94 21.47 -0.03
C LEU A 204 11.82 22.59 1.01
N LEU A 205 11.73 22.18 2.27
CA LEU A 205 11.82 23.08 3.43
C LEU A 205 13.28 23.14 3.91
N TYR A 206 13.92 24.28 3.88
CA TYR A 206 15.27 24.42 4.39
C TYR A 206 15.37 25.53 5.44
N GLY A 207 16.15 25.30 6.48
CA GLY A 207 16.28 26.27 7.58
C GLY A 207 16.94 25.65 8.81
N VAL A 208 17.24 26.49 9.76
CA VAL A 208 17.94 26.09 11.00
C VAL A 208 17.14 25.06 11.81
N PRO A 209 17.78 24.28 12.68
CA PRO A 209 17.09 23.37 13.59
C PRO A 209 16.07 24.12 14.46
N GLY A 210 14.92 23.47 14.73
CA GLY A 210 13.86 24.07 15.57
C GLY A 210 13.00 25.12 14.85
N ALA A 211 13.16 25.36 13.53
CA ALA A 211 12.34 26.31 12.80
C ALA A 211 10.91 25.82 12.45
N GLY A 212 10.52 24.58 12.85
CA GLY A 212 9.17 24.06 12.63
C GLY A 212 8.97 23.29 11.31
N LYS A 213 10.03 22.99 10.53
CA LYS A 213 9.95 22.29 9.24
C LYS A 213 9.17 20.98 9.29
N THR A 214 9.49 20.11 10.24
CA THR A 214 8.85 18.81 10.44
C THR A 214 7.37 18.94 10.81
N TYR A 215 7.04 19.94 11.65
CA TYR A 215 5.66 20.20 12.06
C TYR A 215 4.82 20.70 10.88
N LEU A 216 5.34 21.65 10.10
CA LEU A 216 4.71 22.12 8.85
C LEU A 216 4.43 20.96 7.88
N ALA A 217 5.40 20.07 7.67
CA ALA A 217 5.20 18.91 6.80
C ALA A 217 4.09 17.98 7.28
N ARG A 218 3.97 17.77 8.59
CA ARG A 218 2.91 16.95 9.21
C ARG A 218 1.51 17.55 9.10
N CYS A 219 1.39 18.87 8.96
CA CYS A 219 0.12 19.55 8.73
C CYS A 219 -0.41 19.36 7.30
N LEU A 220 0.45 19.05 6.33
CA LEU A 220 0.08 18.97 4.90
C LEU A 220 -1.08 18.02 4.60
N PRO A 221 -1.16 16.79 5.15
CA PRO A 221 -2.31 15.91 4.92
C PRO A 221 -3.64 16.54 5.33
N GLY A 222 -3.65 17.41 6.34
CA GLY A 222 -4.84 18.11 6.83
C GLY A 222 -5.44 19.11 5.84
N ILE A 223 -4.64 19.61 4.89
CA ILE A 223 -5.08 20.56 3.85
C ILE A 223 -5.23 19.94 2.47
N LEU A 224 -4.89 18.66 2.29
CA LEU A 224 -5.11 17.94 1.03
C LEU A 224 -6.59 17.63 0.84
N PRO A 225 -7.10 17.61 -0.42
CA PRO A 225 -8.46 17.18 -0.71
C PRO A 225 -8.67 15.72 -0.30
N ALA A 226 -9.92 15.38 0.04
CA ALA A 226 -10.29 13.98 0.26
C ALA A 226 -9.95 13.12 -0.97
N MET A 227 -9.66 11.86 -0.74
CA MET A 227 -9.47 10.90 -1.84
C MET A 227 -10.81 10.59 -2.50
N THR A 228 -10.80 10.39 -3.81
CA THR A 228 -11.91 9.73 -4.51
C THR A 228 -11.98 8.25 -4.08
N ILE A 229 -13.10 7.60 -4.35
CA ILE A 229 -13.26 6.16 -4.06
C ILE A 229 -12.18 5.33 -4.78
N ASP A 230 -11.88 5.68 -6.04
CA ASP A 230 -10.86 4.99 -6.83
C ASP A 230 -9.45 5.19 -6.25
N GLU A 231 -9.11 6.42 -5.83
CA GLU A 231 -7.84 6.69 -5.14
C GLU A 231 -7.75 5.92 -3.80
N ALA A 232 -8.84 5.88 -3.04
CA ALA A 232 -8.90 5.16 -1.77
C ALA A 232 -8.73 3.64 -1.97
N LEU A 233 -9.36 3.08 -3.00
CA LEU A 233 -9.20 1.67 -3.37
C LEU A 233 -7.77 1.36 -3.83
N GLU A 234 -7.14 2.24 -4.63
CA GLU A 234 -5.75 2.09 -5.07
C GLU A 234 -4.79 2.05 -3.86
N VAL A 235 -4.92 2.99 -2.93
CA VAL A 235 -4.13 3.02 -1.70
C VAL A 235 -4.38 1.77 -0.86
N THR A 236 -5.66 1.41 -0.67
CA THR A 236 -6.05 0.26 0.15
C THR A 236 -5.48 -1.05 -0.41
N LYS A 237 -5.42 -1.23 -1.74
CA LYS A 237 -4.77 -2.39 -2.38
C LYS A 237 -3.28 -2.51 -2.03
N ILE A 238 -2.55 -1.39 -2.03
CA ILE A 238 -1.12 -1.38 -1.67
C ILE A 238 -0.94 -1.80 -0.21
N TYR A 239 -1.77 -1.27 0.69
CA TYR A 239 -1.73 -1.61 2.12
C TYR A 239 -2.18 -3.06 2.39
N SER A 240 -3.15 -3.57 1.63
CA SER A 240 -3.59 -4.96 1.66
C SER A 240 -2.45 -5.94 1.34
N VAL A 241 -1.77 -5.72 0.20
CA VAL A 241 -0.62 -6.55 -0.22
C VAL A 241 0.53 -6.47 0.79
N SER A 242 0.75 -5.31 1.40
CA SER A 242 1.77 -5.12 2.45
C SER A 242 1.40 -5.76 3.78
N GLY A 243 0.12 -6.14 3.99
CA GLY A 243 -0.38 -6.60 5.27
C GLY A 243 -0.44 -5.51 6.34
N LEU A 244 -0.62 -4.25 5.92
CA LEU A 244 -0.63 -3.06 6.78
C LEU A 244 -2.04 -2.45 6.93
N LEU A 245 -3.09 -3.15 6.50
CA LEU A 245 -4.46 -2.70 6.74
C LEU A 245 -4.77 -2.70 8.24
N PRO A 246 -5.43 -1.64 8.77
CA PRO A 246 -5.88 -1.63 10.15
C PRO A 246 -6.91 -2.74 10.40
N PRO A 247 -6.96 -3.32 11.60
CA PRO A 247 -7.88 -4.43 11.90
C PRO A 247 -9.38 -4.12 11.66
N ASN A 248 -9.77 -2.85 11.76
CA ASN A 248 -11.16 -2.40 11.65
C ASN A 248 -11.37 -1.38 10.52
N GLY A 249 -10.38 -1.18 9.64
CA GLY A 249 -10.43 -0.19 8.58
C GLY A 249 -10.17 -0.83 7.23
N TYR A 250 -11.22 -1.09 6.47
CA TYR A 250 -11.08 -1.76 5.17
C TYR A 250 -10.86 -0.78 4.02
N LEU A 251 -11.42 0.42 4.10
CA LEU A 251 -11.20 1.47 3.11
C LEU A 251 -10.44 2.64 3.74
N LEU A 252 -9.23 2.88 3.27
CA LEU A 252 -8.42 3.99 3.74
C LEU A 252 -8.95 5.30 3.14
N GLY A 253 -9.58 6.12 3.98
CA GLY A 253 -10.19 7.39 3.54
C GLY A 253 -9.24 8.59 3.56
N GLN A 254 -8.08 8.46 4.18
CA GLN A 254 -7.11 9.53 4.35
C GLN A 254 -5.86 9.30 3.50
N ARG A 255 -5.35 10.39 2.91
CA ARG A 255 -4.10 10.36 2.16
C ARG A 255 -2.94 9.93 3.07
N PRO A 256 -2.14 8.93 2.67
CA PRO A 256 -1.02 8.45 3.46
C PRO A 256 0.01 9.54 3.74
N PHE A 257 0.59 9.51 4.95
CA PHE A 257 1.77 10.28 5.30
C PHE A 257 2.86 9.30 5.75
N ARG A 258 3.89 9.15 4.93
CA ARG A 258 5.02 8.25 5.21
C ARG A 258 6.26 9.05 5.52
N SER A 259 6.92 8.73 6.63
CA SER A 259 8.10 9.44 7.10
C SER A 259 9.18 8.43 7.51
N PRO A 260 9.86 7.82 6.54
CA PRO A 260 10.95 6.90 6.83
C PRO A 260 12.14 7.64 7.45
N HIS A 261 12.83 6.98 8.38
CA HIS A 261 14.04 7.51 8.98
C HIS A 261 15.18 7.57 7.95
N HIS A 262 16.12 8.51 8.05
CA HIS A 262 17.22 8.67 7.10
C HIS A 262 18.16 7.44 7.01
N THR A 263 18.16 6.55 8.02
CA THR A 263 18.88 5.27 7.99
C THR A 263 18.20 4.18 7.18
N SER A 264 17.00 4.44 6.65
CA SER A 264 16.26 3.47 5.86
C SER A 264 17.04 3.05 4.61
N SER A 265 17.07 1.75 4.37
CA SER A 265 17.75 1.20 3.19
C SER A 265 17.00 1.54 1.90
N ARG A 266 17.71 1.49 0.75
CA ARG A 266 17.09 1.62 -0.57
C ARG A 266 15.91 0.63 -0.76
N VAL A 267 16.05 -0.61 -0.26
CA VAL A 267 14.98 -1.63 -0.35
C VAL A 267 13.76 -1.23 0.49
N ALA A 268 13.95 -0.64 1.67
CA ALA A 268 12.84 -0.14 2.47
C ALA A 268 12.08 0.99 1.76
N LEU A 269 12.78 1.86 1.02
CA LEU A 269 12.17 2.97 0.27
C LEU A 269 11.42 2.47 -0.98
N ILE A 270 12.08 1.71 -1.83
CA ILE A 270 11.54 1.27 -3.13
C ILE A 270 10.65 0.04 -2.97
N GLY A 271 11.00 -0.83 -2.06
CA GLY A 271 10.45 -2.17 -1.98
C GLY A 271 11.41 -3.23 -2.53
N GLY A 272 11.03 -4.46 -2.44
CA GLY A 272 11.84 -5.60 -2.86
C GLY A 272 11.64 -6.83 -1.98
N GLY A 273 12.67 -7.63 -1.85
CA GLY A 273 12.63 -8.91 -1.15
C GLY A 273 12.53 -10.09 -2.13
N PRO A 274 12.58 -11.34 -1.61
CA PRO A 274 12.38 -12.55 -2.43
C PRO A 274 11.00 -12.58 -3.08
N LEU A 275 9.97 -12.21 -2.31
CA LEU A 275 8.63 -11.87 -2.79
C LEU A 275 8.53 -10.35 -2.80
N PRO A 276 8.49 -9.71 -3.98
CA PRO A 276 8.51 -8.25 -4.08
C PRO A 276 7.36 -7.62 -3.29
N GLN A 277 7.71 -6.86 -2.25
CA GLN A 277 6.78 -6.07 -1.43
C GLN A 277 6.94 -4.59 -1.76
N PRO A 278 5.86 -3.79 -1.70
CA PRO A 278 5.95 -2.34 -1.88
C PRO A 278 6.76 -1.70 -0.74
N GLY A 279 7.53 -0.67 -1.07
CA GLY A 279 8.29 0.14 -0.11
C GLY A 279 7.54 1.40 0.32
N GLU A 280 8.22 2.24 1.12
CA GLU A 280 7.67 3.49 1.65
C GLU A 280 7.17 4.45 0.55
N ILE A 281 7.81 4.45 -0.62
CA ILE A 281 7.42 5.25 -1.78
C ILE A 281 6.01 4.83 -2.26
N SER A 282 5.77 3.53 -2.44
CA SER A 282 4.46 3.02 -2.86
C SER A 282 3.42 3.13 -1.74
N LEU A 283 3.82 2.98 -0.48
CA LEU A 283 2.94 3.21 0.67
C LEU A 283 2.52 4.68 0.81
N ALA A 284 3.30 5.62 0.25
CA ALA A 284 2.96 7.04 0.18
C ALA A 284 2.07 7.40 -1.02
N ASN A 285 1.68 6.43 -1.85
CA ASN A 285 0.87 6.66 -3.05
C ASN A 285 -0.38 7.47 -2.74
N ARG A 286 -0.73 8.45 -3.58
CA ARG A 286 -1.82 9.43 -3.41
C ARG A 286 -1.70 10.32 -2.15
N GLY A 287 -0.56 10.29 -1.47
CA GLY A 287 -0.29 11.00 -0.23
C GLY A 287 1.04 11.73 -0.24
N VAL A 288 1.71 11.70 0.90
CA VAL A 288 2.94 12.46 1.16
C VAL A 288 4.05 11.51 1.60
N LEU A 289 5.19 11.60 0.92
CA LEU A 289 6.47 11.05 1.37
C LEU A 289 7.28 12.18 1.99
N PHE A 290 7.44 12.16 3.30
CA PHE A 290 8.23 13.15 4.03
C PHE A 290 9.62 12.60 4.36
N LEU A 291 10.66 13.27 3.86
CA LEU A 291 12.04 12.92 4.13
C LEU A 291 12.69 14.04 4.98
N ASP A 292 12.74 13.81 6.28
CA ASP A 292 13.45 14.72 7.18
C ASP A 292 14.96 14.48 7.09
N GLU A 293 15.76 15.52 7.37
CA GLU A 293 17.21 15.44 7.25
C GLU A 293 17.67 14.90 5.88
N PHE A 294 17.01 15.34 4.82
CA PHE A 294 17.14 14.78 3.48
C PHE A 294 18.59 14.53 3.01
N PRO A 295 19.59 15.43 3.25
CA PRO A 295 20.97 15.14 2.89
C PRO A 295 21.64 14.04 3.71
N GLU A 296 21.03 13.56 4.82
CA GLU A 296 21.60 12.48 5.63
C GLU A 296 21.25 11.08 5.10
N PHE A 297 20.26 10.98 4.20
CA PHE A 297 20.03 9.74 3.46
C PHE A 297 21.25 9.35 2.60
N THR A 298 21.45 8.06 2.37
CA THR A 298 22.49 7.61 1.46
C THR A 298 22.22 8.11 0.04
N THR A 299 23.27 8.42 -0.72
CA THR A 299 23.15 8.86 -2.12
C THR A 299 22.33 7.86 -2.94
N ALA A 300 22.53 6.56 -2.71
CA ALA A 300 21.76 5.51 -3.39
C ALA A 300 20.25 5.54 -3.06
N SER A 301 19.86 5.94 -1.85
CA SER A 301 18.47 6.13 -1.44
C SER A 301 17.86 7.37 -2.08
N ILE A 302 18.60 8.47 -2.14
CA ILE A 302 18.15 9.72 -2.78
C ILE A 302 17.96 9.52 -4.29
N GLU A 303 18.94 8.95 -4.97
CA GLU A 303 18.88 8.70 -6.43
C GLU A 303 17.75 7.71 -6.80
N ALA A 304 17.39 6.82 -5.88
CA ALA A 304 16.30 5.87 -6.08
C ALA A 304 14.91 6.53 -6.19
N LEU A 305 14.76 7.77 -5.72
CA LEU A 305 13.53 8.57 -5.88
C LEU A 305 13.33 9.08 -7.30
N ARG A 306 14.40 9.16 -8.10
CA ARG A 306 14.36 9.82 -9.42
C ARG A 306 13.29 9.21 -10.32
N GLN A 307 13.35 7.91 -10.54
CA GLN A 307 12.39 7.21 -11.40
C GLN A 307 10.94 7.33 -10.89
N PRO A 308 10.63 7.05 -9.61
CA PRO A 308 9.27 7.22 -9.10
C PRO A 308 8.71 8.64 -9.21
N LEU A 309 9.55 9.68 -9.10
CA LEU A 309 9.12 11.07 -9.27
C LEU A 309 8.81 11.41 -10.74
N GLU A 310 9.45 10.74 -11.70
CA GLU A 310 9.21 10.92 -13.14
C GLU A 310 8.03 10.06 -13.62
N ASP A 311 8.10 8.75 -13.38
CA ASP A 311 7.18 7.75 -13.96
C ASP A 311 5.94 7.52 -13.10
N LYS A 312 5.93 7.98 -11.84
CA LYS A 312 4.88 7.72 -10.81
C LYS A 312 4.65 6.23 -10.56
N GLU A 313 5.66 5.43 -10.83
CA GLU A 313 5.70 3.99 -10.60
C GLU A 313 7.07 3.55 -10.09
N VAL A 314 7.05 2.49 -9.29
CA VAL A 314 8.25 1.77 -8.86
C VAL A 314 8.31 0.44 -9.58
N HIS A 315 9.39 0.19 -10.31
CA HIS A 315 9.63 -1.09 -10.97
C HIS A 315 10.65 -1.92 -10.20
N ILE A 316 10.25 -3.11 -9.77
CA ILE A 316 11.12 -4.07 -9.10
C ILE A 316 11.37 -5.25 -10.03
N ALA A 317 12.59 -5.34 -10.56
CA ALA A 317 13.02 -6.47 -11.36
C ALA A 317 13.72 -7.51 -10.47
N ARG A 318 13.32 -8.78 -10.57
CA ARG A 318 13.91 -9.94 -9.89
C ARG A 318 13.95 -11.14 -10.83
N ALA A 319 14.66 -12.20 -10.43
CA ALA A 319 14.74 -13.44 -11.22
C ALA A 319 13.36 -14.06 -11.48
N LEU A 320 12.38 -13.86 -10.60
CA LEU A 320 11.02 -14.35 -10.71
C LEU A 320 10.07 -13.45 -11.53
N GLY A 321 10.56 -12.33 -12.09
CA GLY A 321 9.74 -11.43 -12.91
C GLY A 321 9.90 -9.95 -12.56
N ARG A 322 9.14 -9.11 -13.26
CA ARG A 322 9.03 -7.68 -13.01
C ARG A 322 7.70 -7.40 -12.32
N VAL A 323 7.74 -6.56 -11.30
CA VAL A 323 6.55 -6.10 -10.57
C VAL A 323 6.58 -4.59 -10.55
N SER A 324 5.44 -3.97 -10.85
CA SER A 324 5.24 -2.53 -10.75
C SER A 324 4.31 -2.21 -9.59
N PHE A 325 4.62 -1.13 -8.88
CA PHE A 325 3.74 -0.55 -7.85
C PHE A 325 3.52 0.92 -8.14
N PRO A 326 2.29 1.44 -7.99
CA PRO A 326 2.01 2.87 -8.08
C PRO A 326 2.83 3.67 -7.08
N ALA A 327 3.25 4.87 -7.50
CA ALA A 327 4.08 5.76 -6.70
C ALA A 327 3.77 7.24 -6.99
N ASN A 328 2.49 7.58 -7.11
CA ASN A 328 2.05 8.96 -7.30
C ASN A 328 1.92 9.64 -5.93
N PHE A 329 3.02 10.20 -5.44
CA PHE A 329 3.14 10.86 -4.14
C PHE A 329 3.68 12.29 -4.29
N MET A 330 3.46 13.10 -3.27
CA MET A 330 4.11 14.40 -3.12
C MET A 330 5.36 14.22 -2.26
N LEU A 331 6.53 14.59 -2.80
CA LEU A 331 7.77 14.60 -2.02
C LEU A 331 7.86 15.89 -1.21
N ILE A 332 7.91 15.75 0.10
CA ILE A 332 8.23 16.84 1.01
C ILE A 332 9.56 16.52 1.66
N ALA A 333 10.58 17.31 1.37
CA ALA A 333 11.89 17.14 1.96
C ALA A 333 12.20 18.26 2.94
N ALA A 334 12.86 17.95 4.04
CA ALA A 334 13.37 18.95 4.97
C ALA A 334 14.89 18.81 5.12
N MET A 335 15.60 19.94 5.16
CA MET A 335 17.04 19.95 5.36
C MET A 335 17.50 21.13 6.21
N ASN A 336 18.63 20.95 6.85
CA ASN A 336 19.36 22.04 7.48
C ASN A 336 20.23 22.78 6.42
N PRO A 337 20.63 24.04 6.67
CA PRO A 337 21.38 24.82 5.68
C PRO A 337 22.85 24.35 5.54
N CYS A 338 23.38 23.63 6.55
CA CYS A 338 24.72 23.06 6.56
C CYS A 338 24.80 21.92 7.58
N LYS A 339 25.94 21.24 7.66
CA LYS A 339 26.17 20.10 8.56
C LYS A 339 25.98 20.44 10.05
N CYS A 340 26.42 21.61 10.54
CA CYS A 340 26.16 22.04 11.92
C CYS A 340 24.74 22.59 12.14
N GLY A 341 23.99 22.88 11.07
CA GLY A 341 22.63 23.40 11.12
C GLY A 341 22.49 24.92 11.25
N HIS A 342 23.54 25.64 11.57
CA HIS A 342 23.47 27.05 12.00
C HIS A 342 23.87 28.08 10.94
N TRP A 343 24.01 27.71 9.68
CA TRP A 343 24.31 28.70 8.65
C TRP A 343 23.11 29.62 8.39
N GLY A 344 23.29 30.90 8.72
CA GLY A 344 22.24 31.92 8.67
C GLY A 344 21.35 31.95 9.92
N ASP A 345 21.73 31.26 10.99
CA ASP A 345 21.15 31.43 12.33
C ASP A 345 21.58 32.79 12.89
N LYS A 346 20.63 33.52 13.52
CA LYS A 346 20.88 34.82 14.14
C LYS A 346 21.46 34.72 15.55
N GLU A 347 21.26 33.57 16.20
CA GLU A 347 21.61 33.33 17.60
C GLU A 347 22.90 32.53 17.73
N ILE A 348 23.12 31.57 16.84
CA ILE A 348 24.25 30.64 16.93
C ILE A 348 25.13 30.76 15.68
N ALA A 349 26.41 31.02 15.91
CA ALA A 349 27.39 31.14 14.79
C ALA A 349 27.63 29.78 14.13
N CYS A 350 27.61 29.77 12.81
CA CYS A 350 27.94 28.56 12.02
C CYS A 350 29.46 28.29 12.08
N THR A 351 29.82 27.05 12.42
CA THR A 351 31.22 26.59 12.52
C THR A 351 31.75 25.96 11.22
N CYS A 352 30.89 25.73 10.22
CA CYS A 352 31.25 25.05 8.97
C CYS A 352 32.07 26.01 8.05
N SER A 353 33.12 25.48 7.47
CA SER A 353 33.82 26.12 6.34
C SER A 353 32.92 26.19 5.09
N LEU A 354 33.27 27.06 4.13
CA LEU A 354 32.53 27.14 2.86
C LEU A 354 32.51 25.79 2.11
N ARG A 355 33.63 25.06 2.16
CA ARG A 355 33.75 23.73 1.53
C ARG A 355 32.79 22.73 2.12
N GLU A 356 32.66 22.71 3.44
CA GLU A 356 31.71 21.80 4.14
C GLU A 356 30.24 22.14 3.84
N LYS A 357 29.92 23.44 3.77
CA LYS A 357 28.57 23.89 3.39
C LYS A 357 28.18 23.41 1.99
N LEU A 358 29.08 23.63 1.01
CA LEU A 358 28.87 23.21 -0.37
C LEU A 358 28.84 21.69 -0.50
N ALA A 359 29.71 20.97 0.20
CA ALA A 359 29.73 19.51 0.20
C ALA A 359 28.42 18.91 0.78
N TYR A 360 27.88 19.54 1.84
CA TYR A 360 26.60 19.13 2.41
C TYR A 360 25.42 19.34 1.46
N GLN A 361 25.34 20.48 0.81
CA GLN A 361 24.28 20.78 -0.15
C GLN A 361 24.36 19.91 -1.40
N ARG A 362 25.57 19.58 -1.88
CA ARG A 362 25.81 18.72 -3.04
C ARG A 362 25.45 17.24 -2.81
N ARG A 363 25.11 16.84 -1.58
CA ARG A 363 24.58 15.49 -1.33
C ARG A 363 23.24 15.23 -2.05
N ILE A 364 22.47 16.29 -2.32
CA ILE A 364 21.29 16.22 -3.16
C ILE A 364 21.75 16.56 -4.58
N SER A 365 21.54 15.63 -5.51
CA SER A 365 21.94 15.83 -6.91
C SER A 365 21.08 16.85 -7.63
N GLY A 366 21.62 17.47 -8.68
CA GLY A 366 20.88 18.39 -9.55
C GLY A 366 19.57 17.79 -10.07
N PRO A 367 19.60 16.58 -10.68
CA PRO A 367 18.39 15.94 -11.19
C PRO A 367 17.25 15.75 -10.16
N ILE A 368 17.57 15.51 -8.90
CA ILE A 368 16.57 15.45 -7.83
C ILE A 368 16.05 16.84 -7.47
N LEU A 369 16.95 17.84 -7.39
CA LEU A 369 16.55 19.22 -7.14
C LEU A 369 15.65 19.78 -8.25
N ASP A 370 15.85 19.37 -9.50
CA ASP A 370 15.01 19.77 -10.63
C ASP A 370 13.59 19.20 -10.56
N ARG A 371 13.35 18.16 -9.75
CA ARG A 371 12.03 17.59 -9.48
C ARG A 371 11.34 18.21 -8.27
N ILE A 372 12.01 19.16 -7.60
CA ILE A 372 11.44 19.89 -6.47
C ILE A 372 11.01 21.28 -6.94
N ASP A 373 9.72 21.46 -7.14
CA ASP A 373 9.12 22.66 -7.74
C ASP A 373 9.21 23.88 -6.84
N VAL A 374 9.05 23.64 -5.53
CA VAL A 374 8.97 24.72 -4.53
C VAL A 374 10.07 24.56 -3.49
N ARG A 375 10.82 25.63 -3.22
CA ARG A 375 11.87 25.65 -2.21
C ARG A 375 11.62 26.81 -1.26
N VAL A 376 11.47 26.51 0.03
CA VAL A 376 11.08 27.49 1.03
C VAL A 376 12.06 27.50 2.18
N ARG A 377 12.56 28.70 2.49
CA ARG A 377 13.32 28.91 3.70
C ARG A 377 12.38 29.08 4.88
N VAL A 378 12.63 28.33 5.94
CA VAL A 378 11.90 28.41 7.20
C VAL A 378 12.83 28.96 8.28
N ASP A 379 12.58 30.19 8.69
CA ASP A 379 13.37 30.84 9.73
C ASP A 379 12.75 30.59 11.13
N LYS A 380 13.58 30.68 12.16
CA LYS A 380 13.07 30.66 13.54
C LYS A 380 12.15 31.85 13.78
N LEU A 381 11.07 31.60 14.50
CA LEU A 381 10.20 32.65 14.99
C LEU A 381 10.87 33.41 16.14
N SER A 382 10.68 34.71 16.19
CA SER A 382 11.05 35.54 17.34
C SER A 382 10.19 35.18 18.56
N LYS A 383 10.65 35.53 19.73
CA LYS A 383 9.87 35.33 20.98
C LYS A 383 8.51 36.03 20.91
N ASP A 384 8.44 37.21 20.32
CA ASP A 384 7.20 38.00 20.21
C ASP A 384 6.22 37.33 19.25
N GLU A 385 6.67 36.74 18.14
CA GLU A 385 5.85 35.96 17.22
C GLU A 385 5.32 34.67 17.87
N LEU A 386 6.11 34.01 18.72
CA LEU A 386 5.71 32.82 19.46
C LEU A 386 4.66 33.12 20.53
N LEU A 387 4.76 34.30 21.18
CA LEU A 387 3.83 34.75 22.22
C LEU A 387 2.57 35.42 21.65
N SER A 388 2.58 35.74 20.37
CA SER A 388 1.43 36.37 19.71
C SER A 388 0.18 35.49 19.82
N SER A 389 -0.93 36.11 20.19
CA SER A 389 -2.25 35.45 20.25
C SER A 389 -3.00 35.46 18.91
N THR A 390 -2.38 35.91 17.84
CA THR A 390 -3.01 35.94 16.52
C THR A 390 -3.29 34.50 16.06
N LEU A 391 -4.56 34.15 15.96
CA LEU A 391 -5.01 32.88 15.41
C LEU A 391 -4.67 32.81 13.92
N SER A 392 -4.04 31.73 13.53
CA SER A 392 -3.85 31.41 12.10
C SER A 392 -5.10 30.75 11.53
N GLU A 393 -5.24 30.77 10.20
CA GLU A 393 -6.33 30.06 9.54
C GLU A 393 -6.24 28.55 9.82
N SER A 394 -7.40 27.92 10.03
CA SER A 394 -7.48 26.46 10.24
C SER A 394 -7.18 25.68 8.96
N SER A 395 -6.72 24.46 9.13
CA SER A 395 -6.49 23.52 8.01
C SER A 395 -7.76 23.32 7.18
N ASP A 396 -8.96 23.34 7.77
CA ASP A 396 -10.22 23.17 7.08
C ASP A 396 -10.50 24.30 6.07
N VAL A 397 -10.27 25.56 6.46
CA VAL A 397 -10.45 26.72 5.58
C VAL A 397 -9.48 26.64 4.40
N ILE A 398 -8.23 26.32 4.66
CA ILE A 398 -7.21 26.15 3.62
C ILE A 398 -7.56 24.97 2.70
N ARG A 399 -8.03 23.85 3.26
CA ARG A 399 -8.45 22.67 2.47
C ARG A 399 -9.59 23.00 1.49
N GLN A 400 -10.56 23.80 1.89
CA GLN A 400 -11.63 24.24 0.98
C GLN A 400 -11.08 25.03 -0.23
N ARG A 401 -10.14 25.96 -0.01
CA ARG A 401 -9.49 26.69 -1.11
C ARG A 401 -8.65 25.74 -2.01
N VAL A 402 -7.93 24.80 -1.40
CA VAL A 402 -7.16 23.79 -2.13
C VAL A 402 -8.07 22.91 -2.97
N GLN A 403 -9.20 22.47 -2.43
CA GLN A 403 -10.18 21.66 -3.15
C GLN A 403 -10.75 22.42 -4.34
N PHE A 404 -11.17 23.66 -4.16
CA PHE A 404 -11.67 24.51 -5.24
C PHE A 404 -10.61 24.71 -6.36
N ALA A 405 -9.34 24.90 -5.98
CA ALA A 405 -8.27 25.02 -6.95
C ALA A 405 -8.04 23.70 -7.73
N ARG A 406 -8.15 22.54 -7.05
CA ARG A 406 -8.07 21.22 -7.68
C ARG A 406 -9.20 20.95 -8.65
N GLU A 407 -10.43 21.30 -8.30
CA GLU A 407 -11.61 21.18 -9.18
C GLU A 407 -11.42 21.99 -10.46
N ARG A 408 -10.91 23.22 -10.37
CA ARG A 408 -10.57 24.04 -11.54
C ARG A 408 -9.46 23.43 -12.40
N GLN A 409 -8.45 22.86 -11.79
CA GLN A 409 -7.37 22.15 -12.51
C GLN A 409 -7.93 20.93 -13.24
N TRP A 410 -8.74 20.13 -12.57
CA TRP A 410 -9.38 18.96 -13.17
C TRP A 410 -10.23 19.33 -14.38
N GLN A 411 -11.07 20.37 -14.28
CA GLN A 411 -11.87 20.86 -15.40
C GLN A 411 -11.02 21.32 -16.59
N ARG A 412 -9.93 22.04 -16.31
CA ARG A 412 -9.01 22.54 -17.35
C ARG A 412 -8.20 21.43 -18.02
N LEU A 413 -7.82 20.41 -17.26
CA LEU A 413 -6.89 19.35 -17.69
C LEU A 413 -7.62 18.10 -18.22
N GLN A 414 -8.95 18.13 -18.31
CA GLN A 414 -9.73 17.02 -18.88
C GLN A 414 -9.23 16.66 -20.28
N GLY A 415 -8.96 15.35 -20.49
CA GLY A 415 -8.49 14.83 -21.77
C GLY A 415 -6.97 14.96 -22.00
N SER A 416 -6.22 15.64 -21.13
CA SER A 416 -4.76 15.76 -21.26
C SER A 416 -3.97 14.63 -20.59
N GLY A 417 -4.62 13.79 -19.77
CA GLY A 417 -3.97 12.79 -18.94
C GLY A 417 -3.33 13.35 -17.65
N ALA A 418 -3.36 14.68 -17.44
CA ALA A 418 -2.88 15.34 -16.24
C ALA A 418 -4.06 15.61 -15.28
N TYR A 419 -3.82 15.52 -13.99
CA TYR A 419 -4.82 15.76 -12.92
C TYR A 419 -4.53 17.03 -12.12
N THR A 420 -3.27 17.44 -12.07
CA THR A 420 -2.78 18.59 -11.29
C THR A 420 -1.80 19.41 -12.09
N ASN A 421 -1.48 20.61 -11.62
CA ASN A 421 -0.49 21.46 -12.27
C ASN A 421 0.90 20.79 -12.34
N ALA A 422 1.27 20.01 -11.33
CA ALA A 422 2.54 19.28 -11.33
C ALA A 422 2.61 18.16 -12.38
N ASP A 423 1.47 17.73 -12.93
CA ASP A 423 1.41 16.70 -13.98
C ASP A 423 1.53 17.27 -15.39
N MET A 424 1.49 18.61 -15.54
CA MET A 424 1.56 19.24 -16.86
C MET A 424 2.96 19.08 -17.46
N ASN A 425 3.02 18.57 -18.68
CA ASN A 425 4.24 18.63 -19.50
C ASN A 425 4.47 20.07 -19.99
N GLN A 426 5.73 20.45 -20.14
CA GLN A 426 6.12 21.73 -20.73
C GLN A 426 5.71 21.83 -22.19
#